data_da5cfb4abb52f4495a0b54a835401155
#
_entry.id   da5cfb4abb52f4495a0b54a835401155
#
_cell.length_a   1.000
_cell.length_b   1.000
_cell.length_c   1.000
_cell.angle_alpha   90.00
_cell.angle_beta   90.00
_cell.angle_gamma   90.00
#
_symmetry.space_group_name_H-M   'P 1'
#
loop_
_entity.id
_entity.type
_entity.pdbx_description
1 polymer ?
#
loop_
_entity_poly.entity_id
_entity_poly.type
_entity_poly.pdbx_seq_one_letter_code
_entity_poly.pdbx_strand_id
1 'polypeptide(L)'
;MDNKLKIHLLVNEVAGNGRAKKALKKTTALLINENINFELRKSTYAGEAIYIAQEYGDQKHSPAEILLVIGGDGSLNEVLNGIKRSKNPKTPIAYLPAGTGNDFARAANLTNDPKVLIDHLQQEFKPERIDCGTFIFPDIAPNKKYYFANSFGIGFDAFVNHNSNISKLKKVLNHLSEGKLIYGCNVLATVTKQDTFIVDIEKNGQKFHFDDAFMVTTTNHPYLGGGLPLLPSAKIDSHKIYTVVVEKFSLAKLVKLFINLLKDGSHVNDSQFHYFEANKVTVTTIKKEYAQVDGEEIKRNNFNIKFSVSSFNLLR
;
A
#
# COMPACT_ATOMS: atom_id res chain seq x y z
N MET A 1 -18.29 -22.60 -26.42
CA MET A 1 -17.99 -22.83 -24.98
C MET A 1 -18.65 -21.69 -24.24
N ASP A 2 -19.59 -22.00 -23.35
CA ASP A 2 -20.28 -20.98 -22.56
C ASP A 2 -19.24 -20.20 -21.72
N ASN A 3 -19.03 -18.97 -22.11
CA ASN A 3 -18.08 -18.05 -21.49
C ASN A 3 -18.71 -17.45 -20.20
N LYS A 4 -19.28 -18.33 -19.34
CA LYS A 4 -19.91 -17.90 -18.10
C LYS A 4 -18.84 -17.43 -17.11
N LEU A 5 -19.08 -16.26 -16.54
CA LEU A 5 -18.23 -15.69 -15.47
C LEU A 5 -18.09 -16.71 -14.32
N LYS A 6 -16.85 -16.95 -13.91
CA LYS A 6 -16.50 -17.72 -12.70
C LYS A 6 -15.58 -16.88 -11.83
N ILE A 7 -15.89 -16.76 -10.55
CA ILE A 7 -15.13 -15.95 -9.61
C ILE A 7 -14.42 -16.83 -8.59
N HIS A 8 -13.10 -16.67 -8.49
CA HIS A 8 -12.29 -17.26 -7.45
C HIS A 8 -12.12 -16.20 -6.34
N LEU A 9 -12.88 -16.35 -5.26
CA LEU A 9 -12.83 -15.45 -4.12
C LEU A 9 -11.63 -15.81 -3.24
N LEU A 10 -10.75 -14.85 -3.00
CA LEU A 10 -9.69 -14.93 -2.00
C LEU A 10 -9.93 -13.88 -0.92
N VAL A 11 -10.18 -14.31 0.31
CA VAL A 11 -10.57 -13.41 1.40
C VAL A 11 -9.73 -13.58 2.65
N ASN A 12 -9.38 -12.45 3.27
CA ASN A 12 -8.92 -12.37 4.65
C ASN A 12 -10.08 -11.85 5.52
N GLU A 13 -10.83 -12.77 6.17
CA GLU A 13 -12.06 -12.41 6.92
C GLU A 13 -11.81 -11.47 8.11
N VAL A 14 -10.59 -11.47 8.69
CA VAL A 14 -10.26 -10.60 9.84
C VAL A 14 -9.90 -9.19 9.43
N ALA A 15 -9.66 -8.95 8.13
CA ALA A 15 -9.30 -7.63 7.64
C ALA A 15 -10.40 -6.59 7.97
N GLY A 16 -9.95 -5.37 8.27
CA GLY A 16 -10.82 -4.24 8.56
C GLY A 16 -11.74 -4.45 9.78
N ASN A 17 -11.29 -5.18 10.81
CA ASN A 17 -12.11 -5.51 11.99
C ASN A 17 -13.44 -6.20 11.61
N GLY A 18 -13.38 -7.17 10.70
CA GLY A 18 -14.52 -7.96 10.24
C GLY A 18 -15.32 -7.32 9.08
N ARG A 19 -14.87 -6.17 8.53
CA ARG A 19 -15.50 -5.60 7.33
C ARG A 19 -15.38 -6.54 6.14
N ALA A 20 -14.25 -7.22 5.97
CA ALA A 20 -14.05 -8.21 4.91
C ALA A 20 -15.04 -9.37 5.02
N LYS A 21 -15.35 -9.86 6.24
CA LYS A 21 -16.38 -10.87 6.46
C LYS A 21 -17.77 -10.40 6.04
N LYS A 22 -18.11 -9.13 6.31
CA LYS A 22 -19.39 -8.55 5.87
C LYS A 22 -19.43 -8.38 4.35
N ALA A 23 -18.33 -7.93 3.74
CA ALA A 23 -18.20 -7.83 2.29
C ALA A 23 -18.34 -9.19 1.63
N LEU A 24 -17.64 -10.22 2.12
CA LEU A 24 -17.77 -11.59 1.65
C LEU A 24 -19.22 -12.06 1.66
N LYS A 25 -19.94 -11.89 2.79
CA LYS A 25 -21.35 -12.30 2.90
C LYS A 25 -22.24 -11.64 1.85
N LYS A 26 -22.03 -10.33 1.59
CA LYS A 26 -22.77 -9.60 0.55
C LYS A 26 -22.40 -10.10 -0.85
N THR A 27 -21.11 -10.27 -1.14
CA THR A 27 -20.62 -10.76 -2.42
C THR A 27 -21.16 -12.15 -2.73
N THR A 28 -21.06 -13.09 -1.80
CA THR A 28 -21.56 -14.47 -2.02
C THR A 28 -23.05 -14.53 -2.22
N ALA A 29 -23.84 -13.73 -1.49
CA ALA A 29 -25.29 -13.63 -1.70
C ALA A 29 -25.63 -13.11 -3.10
N LEU A 30 -24.91 -12.11 -3.59
CA LEU A 30 -25.08 -11.59 -4.97
C LEU A 30 -24.74 -12.65 -6.01
N LEU A 31 -23.59 -13.32 -5.87
CA LEU A 31 -23.18 -14.37 -6.82
C LEU A 31 -24.19 -15.50 -6.93
N ILE A 32 -24.77 -15.91 -5.79
CA ILE A 32 -25.84 -16.93 -5.73
C ILE A 32 -27.10 -16.42 -6.46
N ASN A 33 -27.55 -15.20 -6.13
CA ASN A 33 -28.77 -14.63 -6.74
C ASN A 33 -28.64 -14.44 -8.27
N GLU A 34 -27.45 -14.15 -8.76
CA GLU A 34 -27.18 -13.92 -10.18
C GLU A 34 -26.71 -15.18 -10.91
N ASN A 35 -26.74 -16.36 -10.26
CA ASN A 35 -26.27 -17.65 -10.78
C ASN A 35 -24.84 -17.61 -11.34
N ILE A 36 -23.95 -16.84 -10.69
CA ILE A 36 -22.53 -16.77 -11.03
C ILE A 36 -21.79 -17.86 -10.24
N ASN A 37 -21.03 -18.68 -10.95
CA ASN A 37 -20.21 -19.72 -10.32
C ASN A 37 -19.05 -19.09 -9.55
N PHE A 38 -18.79 -19.58 -8.34
CA PHE A 38 -17.64 -19.13 -7.58
C PHE A 38 -17.01 -20.24 -6.75
N GLU A 39 -15.73 -20.06 -6.47
CA GLU A 39 -14.97 -20.84 -5.50
C GLU A 39 -14.46 -19.89 -4.41
N LEU A 40 -14.41 -20.37 -3.14
CA LEU A 40 -13.97 -19.56 -2.02
C LEU A 40 -12.72 -20.16 -1.38
N ARG A 41 -11.67 -19.35 -1.30
CA ARG A 41 -10.48 -19.65 -0.50
C ARG A 41 -10.29 -18.54 0.55
N LYS A 42 -9.93 -18.93 1.77
CA LYS A 42 -9.69 -18.00 2.88
C LYS A 42 -8.22 -18.06 3.25
N SER A 43 -7.59 -16.89 3.41
CA SER A 43 -6.30 -16.82 4.07
C SER A 43 -6.49 -16.76 5.59
N THR A 44 -5.81 -17.62 6.32
CA THR A 44 -5.97 -17.83 7.77
C THR A 44 -4.77 -17.31 8.55
N TYR A 45 -3.62 -17.12 7.89
CA TYR A 45 -2.40 -16.56 8.48
C TYR A 45 -1.70 -15.62 7.48
N ALA A 46 -0.80 -14.77 8.00
CA ALA A 46 -0.04 -13.83 7.18
C ALA A 46 0.87 -14.56 6.18
N GLY A 47 0.83 -14.13 4.93
CA GLY A 47 1.58 -14.72 3.82
C GLY A 47 0.86 -15.87 3.09
N GLU A 48 -0.26 -16.40 3.62
CA GLU A 48 -0.97 -17.50 2.95
C GLU A 48 -1.56 -17.07 1.60
N ALA A 49 -2.07 -15.84 1.51
CA ALA A 49 -2.65 -15.33 0.26
C ALA A 49 -1.59 -15.22 -0.86
N ILE A 50 -0.29 -15.13 -0.53
CA ILE A 50 0.79 -15.21 -1.53
C ILE A 50 0.76 -16.57 -2.23
N TYR A 51 0.70 -17.65 -1.47
CA TYR A 51 0.71 -19.02 -2.02
C TYR A 51 -0.56 -19.32 -2.82
N ILE A 52 -1.72 -18.91 -2.28
CA ILE A 52 -3.01 -19.09 -2.95
C ILE A 52 -3.04 -18.36 -4.30
N ALA A 53 -2.57 -17.11 -4.32
CA ALA A 53 -2.52 -16.31 -5.54
C ALA A 53 -1.47 -16.84 -6.52
N GLN A 54 -0.32 -17.32 -6.03
CA GLN A 54 0.69 -17.95 -6.89
C GLN A 54 0.14 -19.23 -7.53
N GLU A 55 -0.51 -20.10 -6.77
CA GLU A 55 -1.15 -21.33 -7.27
C GLU A 55 -2.20 -21.01 -8.35
N TYR A 56 -3.03 -19.97 -8.12
CA TYR A 56 -3.97 -19.48 -9.13
C TYR A 56 -3.24 -19.03 -10.39
N GLY A 57 -2.23 -18.16 -10.27
CA GLY A 57 -1.48 -17.66 -11.41
C GLY A 57 -0.61 -18.71 -12.12
N ASP A 58 -0.32 -19.87 -11.50
CA ASP A 58 0.41 -20.97 -12.12
C ASP A 58 -0.48 -21.79 -13.08
N GLN A 59 -1.80 -21.65 -12.97
CA GLN A 59 -2.79 -22.31 -13.80
C GLN A 59 -3.15 -21.43 -14.99
N LYS A 60 -3.73 -22.06 -16.04
CA LYS A 60 -4.33 -21.34 -17.15
C LYS A 60 -5.82 -21.15 -16.85
N HIS A 61 -6.27 -19.93 -16.89
CA HIS A 61 -7.67 -19.55 -16.72
C HIS A 61 -8.26 -19.04 -18.02
N SER A 62 -9.55 -19.25 -18.22
CA SER A 62 -10.27 -18.57 -19.28
C SER A 62 -10.38 -17.06 -18.97
N PRO A 63 -10.58 -16.19 -19.96
CA PRO A 63 -10.82 -14.77 -19.69
C PRO A 63 -12.02 -14.51 -18.78
N ALA A 64 -12.98 -15.43 -18.70
CA ALA A 64 -14.14 -15.34 -17.83
C ALA A 64 -13.89 -15.83 -16.39
N GLU A 65 -12.69 -16.33 -16.08
CA GLU A 65 -12.30 -16.71 -14.73
C GLU A 65 -11.49 -15.60 -14.06
N ILE A 66 -11.97 -15.10 -12.92
CA ILE A 66 -11.42 -13.91 -12.25
C ILE A 66 -11.02 -14.25 -10.82
N LEU A 67 -9.82 -13.84 -10.42
CA LEU A 67 -9.41 -13.80 -9.02
C LEU A 67 -9.90 -12.49 -8.39
N LEU A 68 -10.90 -12.58 -7.50
CA LEU A 68 -11.42 -11.45 -6.73
C LEU A 68 -10.90 -11.50 -5.31
N VAL A 69 -10.13 -10.48 -4.94
CA VAL A 69 -9.54 -10.32 -3.60
C VAL A 69 -10.48 -9.48 -2.74
N ILE A 70 -10.85 -9.98 -1.55
CA ILE A 70 -11.63 -9.25 -0.56
C ILE A 70 -10.79 -9.07 0.70
N GLY A 71 -10.36 -7.83 0.98
CA GLY A 71 -9.49 -7.56 2.12
C GLY A 71 -9.00 -6.14 2.20
N GLY A 72 -7.95 -5.90 2.97
CA GLY A 72 -7.26 -4.61 3.06
C GLY A 72 -6.03 -4.54 2.15
N ASP A 73 -5.26 -3.47 2.30
CA ASP A 73 -4.03 -3.21 1.54
C ASP A 73 -3.02 -4.36 1.66
N GLY A 74 -2.86 -4.94 2.85
CA GLY A 74 -1.99 -6.11 3.06
C GLY A 74 -2.43 -7.33 2.27
N SER A 75 -3.75 -7.60 2.18
CA SER A 75 -4.26 -8.70 1.35
C SER A 75 -3.99 -8.48 -0.14
N LEU A 76 -4.14 -7.23 -0.61
CA LEU A 76 -3.77 -6.87 -1.98
C LEU A 76 -2.28 -7.06 -2.24
N ASN A 77 -1.42 -6.64 -1.29
CA ASN A 77 0.02 -6.82 -1.38
C ASN A 77 0.42 -8.30 -1.47
N GLU A 78 -0.14 -9.14 -0.61
CA GLU A 78 0.12 -10.58 -0.64
C GLU A 78 -0.27 -11.19 -1.99
N VAL A 79 -1.46 -10.88 -2.50
CA VAL A 79 -1.94 -11.37 -3.79
C VAL A 79 -1.08 -10.86 -4.94
N LEU A 80 -0.74 -9.58 -4.95
CA LEU A 80 0.19 -9.00 -5.93
C LEU A 80 1.51 -9.77 -5.97
N ASN A 81 2.13 -10.01 -4.80
CA ASN A 81 3.37 -10.77 -4.71
C ASN A 81 3.21 -12.23 -5.15
N GLY A 82 2.08 -12.85 -4.87
CA GLY A 82 1.76 -14.22 -5.33
C GLY A 82 1.67 -14.30 -6.86
N ILE A 83 0.85 -13.44 -7.47
CA ILE A 83 0.72 -13.37 -8.94
C ILE A 83 2.07 -13.07 -9.60
N LYS A 84 2.87 -12.14 -9.04
CA LYS A 84 4.19 -11.80 -9.58
C LYS A 84 5.22 -12.94 -9.51
N ARG A 85 5.03 -13.89 -8.62
CA ARG A 85 5.88 -15.10 -8.49
C ARG A 85 5.40 -16.26 -9.33
N SER A 86 4.18 -16.19 -9.85
CA SER A 86 3.56 -17.26 -10.62
C SER A 86 4.14 -17.39 -12.04
N LYS A 87 3.80 -18.48 -12.72
CA LYS A 87 4.16 -18.71 -14.13
C LYS A 87 3.49 -17.70 -15.07
N ASN A 88 2.37 -17.09 -14.66
CA ASN A 88 1.65 -16.07 -15.43
C ASN A 88 1.58 -14.74 -14.64
N PRO A 89 2.68 -13.99 -14.51
CA PRO A 89 2.76 -12.79 -13.67
C PRO A 89 1.93 -11.60 -14.18
N LYS A 90 1.24 -11.77 -15.28
CA LYS A 90 0.29 -10.81 -15.88
C LYS A 90 -1.16 -11.19 -15.64
N THR A 91 -1.45 -12.27 -14.90
CA THR A 91 -2.82 -12.66 -14.55
C THR A 91 -3.54 -11.46 -13.90
N PRO A 92 -4.70 -11.03 -14.44
CA PRO A 92 -5.44 -9.92 -13.87
C PRO A 92 -6.11 -10.33 -12.56
N ILE A 93 -6.26 -9.35 -11.67
CA ILE A 93 -6.98 -9.49 -10.40
C ILE A 93 -8.07 -8.44 -10.29
N ALA A 94 -9.16 -8.76 -9.62
CA ALA A 94 -10.14 -7.79 -9.13
C ALA A 94 -9.93 -7.58 -7.62
N TYR A 95 -10.24 -6.39 -7.11
CA TYR A 95 -10.06 -6.08 -5.70
C TYR A 95 -11.27 -5.36 -5.12
N LEU A 96 -11.85 -5.94 -4.08
CA LEU A 96 -12.91 -5.34 -3.27
C LEU A 96 -12.31 -4.87 -1.93
N PRO A 97 -12.09 -3.56 -1.74
CA PRO A 97 -11.45 -3.03 -0.55
C PRO A 97 -12.35 -3.17 0.68
N ALA A 98 -11.88 -3.87 1.69
CA ALA A 98 -12.56 -4.11 2.95
C ALA A 98 -11.66 -3.93 4.18
N GLY A 99 -10.51 -3.31 4.01
CA GLY A 99 -9.55 -2.99 5.07
C GLY A 99 -9.89 -1.70 5.84
N THR A 100 -8.94 -1.23 6.65
CA THR A 100 -9.08 0.02 7.41
C THR A 100 -8.57 1.23 6.63
N GLY A 101 -7.45 1.12 5.92
CA GLY A 101 -6.82 2.21 5.15
C GLY A 101 -7.40 2.31 3.76
N ASN A 102 -7.22 1.24 2.99
CA ASN A 102 -7.60 1.11 1.58
C ASN A 102 -7.02 2.25 0.73
N ASP A 103 -5.75 2.56 0.96
CA ASP A 103 -5.06 3.69 0.31
C ASP A 103 -4.89 3.45 -1.18
N PHE A 104 -4.52 2.22 -1.57
CA PHE A 104 -4.48 1.81 -2.96
C PHE A 104 -5.85 1.98 -3.63
N ALA A 105 -6.92 1.48 -3.00
CA ALA A 105 -8.26 1.56 -3.58
C ALA A 105 -8.72 3.01 -3.78
N ARG A 106 -8.38 3.90 -2.83
CA ARG A 106 -8.64 5.34 -2.95
C ARG A 106 -7.86 5.95 -4.13
N ALA A 107 -6.58 5.61 -4.29
CA ALA A 107 -5.75 6.10 -5.39
C ALA A 107 -6.20 5.59 -6.76
N ALA A 108 -6.66 4.34 -6.82
CA ALA A 108 -7.18 3.70 -8.02
C ALA A 108 -8.68 3.96 -8.27
N ASN A 109 -9.34 4.76 -7.42
CA ASN A 109 -10.77 5.08 -7.47
C ASN A 109 -11.67 3.83 -7.53
N LEU A 110 -11.36 2.82 -6.71
CA LEU A 110 -12.11 1.56 -6.68
C LEU A 110 -13.36 1.67 -5.81
N THR A 111 -14.42 0.99 -6.25
CA THR A 111 -15.63 0.83 -5.45
C THR A 111 -15.42 -0.11 -4.26
N ASN A 112 -16.11 0.14 -3.17
CA ASN A 112 -16.24 -0.79 -2.04
C ASN A 112 -17.62 -1.47 -2.00
N ASP A 113 -18.46 -1.25 -3.02
CA ASP A 113 -19.76 -1.89 -3.16
C ASP A 113 -19.62 -3.17 -4.00
N PRO A 114 -19.91 -4.35 -3.41
CA PRO A 114 -19.85 -5.61 -4.13
C PRO A 114 -20.75 -5.64 -5.37
N LYS A 115 -21.92 -5.00 -5.33
CA LYS A 115 -22.83 -4.99 -6.46
C LYS A 115 -22.24 -4.28 -7.66
N VAL A 116 -21.75 -3.06 -7.44
CA VAL A 116 -21.12 -2.25 -8.51
C VAL A 116 -19.94 -3.01 -9.12
N LEU A 117 -19.09 -3.66 -8.28
CA LEU A 117 -17.97 -4.43 -8.78
C LEU A 117 -18.41 -5.64 -9.61
N ILE A 118 -19.39 -6.43 -9.12
CA ILE A 118 -19.89 -7.62 -9.84
C ILE A 118 -20.54 -7.21 -11.17
N ASP A 119 -21.33 -6.14 -11.19
CA ASP A 119 -21.94 -5.62 -12.42
C ASP A 119 -20.87 -5.23 -13.45
N HIS A 120 -19.77 -4.61 -13.01
CA HIS A 120 -18.63 -4.33 -13.90
C HIS A 120 -17.98 -5.62 -14.42
N LEU A 121 -17.80 -6.63 -13.54
CA LEU A 121 -17.16 -7.88 -13.91
C LEU A 121 -18.02 -8.78 -14.82
N GLN A 122 -19.33 -8.54 -14.93
CA GLN A 122 -20.24 -9.22 -15.87
C GLN A 122 -20.24 -8.59 -17.27
N GLN A 123 -19.79 -7.34 -17.38
CA GLN A 123 -19.65 -6.66 -18.66
C GLN A 123 -18.34 -7.08 -19.34
N GLU A 124 -18.19 -6.76 -20.63
CA GLU A 124 -16.88 -6.89 -21.28
C GLU A 124 -15.87 -5.93 -20.61
N PHE A 125 -15.03 -6.48 -19.76
CA PHE A 125 -13.98 -5.70 -19.07
C PHE A 125 -12.61 -5.98 -19.69
N LYS A 126 -11.81 -4.95 -19.75
CA LYS A 126 -10.39 -5.05 -20.12
C LYS A 126 -9.53 -4.78 -18.88
N PRO A 127 -8.56 -5.66 -18.59
CA PRO A 127 -7.63 -5.37 -17.51
C PRO A 127 -6.87 -4.07 -17.79
N GLU A 128 -6.87 -3.17 -16.81
CA GLU A 128 -6.06 -1.98 -16.86
C GLU A 128 -4.69 -2.24 -16.22
N ARG A 129 -3.66 -1.70 -16.83
CA ARG A 129 -2.31 -1.78 -16.30
C ARG A 129 -2.11 -0.67 -15.28
N ILE A 130 -2.00 -1.04 -13.99
CA ILE A 130 -1.78 -0.13 -12.89
C ILE A 130 -0.36 -0.27 -12.36
N ASP A 131 0.27 0.85 -12.00
CA ASP A 131 1.61 0.85 -11.45
C ASP A 131 1.63 0.30 -10.01
N CYS A 132 2.73 -0.33 -9.65
CA CYS A 132 3.10 -0.71 -8.31
C CYS A 132 4.59 -0.48 -8.10
N GLY A 133 5.01 -0.36 -6.86
CA GLY A 133 6.43 -0.30 -6.55
C GLY A 133 7.05 -1.69 -6.51
N THR A 134 8.36 -1.76 -6.79
CA THR A 134 9.16 -2.97 -6.58
C THR A 134 10.49 -2.61 -5.96
N PHE A 135 11.04 -3.52 -5.16
CA PHE A 135 12.32 -3.32 -4.52
C PHE A 135 13.14 -4.59 -4.46
N ILE A 136 14.46 -4.42 -4.38
CA ILE A 136 15.45 -5.46 -4.12
C ILE A 136 16.40 -5.00 -3.01
N PHE A 137 16.93 -5.95 -2.27
CA PHE A 137 18.05 -5.75 -1.34
C PHE A 137 19.34 -6.26 -2.01
N PRO A 138 20.16 -5.39 -2.64
CA PRO A 138 21.34 -5.84 -3.40
C PRO A 138 22.30 -6.66 -2.59
N ASP A 139 22.47 -6.35 -1.31
CA ASP A 139 23.46 -6.94 -0.42
C ASP A 139 23.00 -8.26 0.22
N ILE A 140 21.66 -8.48 0.28
CA ILE A 140 21.07 -9.63 0.99
C ILE A 140 20.46 -10.63 0.02
N ALA A 141 19.71 -10.13 -0.97
CA ALA A 141 18.94 -10.93 -1.92
C ALA A 141 18.89 -10.27 -3.30
N PRO A 142 20.03 -10.17 -4.02
CA PRO A 142 20.14 -9.39 -5.26
C PRO A 142 19.21 -9.88 -6.38
N ASN A 143 18.87 -11.16 -6.37
CA ASN A 143 18.02 -11.78 -7.40
C ASN A 143 16.55 -11.88 -6.98
N LYS A 144 16.18 -11.45 -5.76
CA LYS A 144 14.82 -11.55 -5.25
C LYS A 144 14.11 -10.19 -5.30
N LYS A 145 13.09 -10.13 -6.14
CA LYS A 145 12.26 -8.94 -6.29
C LYS A 145 11.01 -9.07 -5.45
N TYR A 146 10.68 -7.98 -4.75
CA TYR A 146 9.47 -7.82 -3.95
C TYR A 146 8.64 -6.67 -4.50
N TYR A 147 7.35 -6.68 -4.22
CA TYR A 147 6.42 -5.68 -4.73
C TYR A 147 5.63 -5.04 -3.58
N PHE A 148 5.26 -3.78 -3.76
CA PHE A 148 4.35 -3.08 -2.87
C PHE A 148 3.28 -2.35 -3.67
N ALA A 149 2.06 -2.33 -3.13
CA ALA A 149 0.92 -1.65 -3.73
C ALA A 149 0.81 -0.20 -3.26
N ASN A 150 1.23 0.09 -2.04
CA ASN A 150 1.13 1.40 -1.41
C ASN A 150 2.50 2.05 -1.19
N SER A 151 3.26 1.59 -0.21
CA SER A 151 4.51 2.24 0.15
C SER A 151 5.51 1.32 0.84
N PHE A 152 6.77 1.74 0.77
CA PHE A 152 7.87 1.26 1.59
C PHE A 152 8.37 2.43 2.44
N GLY A 153 8.28 2.31 3.75
CA GLY A 153 8.67 3.36 4.70
C GLY A 153 9.87 2.97 5.56
N ILE A 154 10.72 3.95 5.87
CA ILE A 154 11.86 3.85 6.78
C ILE A 154 11.76 4.97 7.82
N GLY A 155 12.11 4.67 9.06
CA GLY A 155 12.09 5.63 10.15
C GLY A 155 10.69 5.79 10.74
N PHE A 156 10.19 7.02 10.86
CA PHE A 156 8.94 7.34 11.55
C PHE A 156 7.73 6.50 11.08
N ASP A 157 7.55 6.32 9.79
CA ASP A 157 6.45 5.55 9.21
C ASP A 157 6.45 4.08 9.70
N ALA A 158 7.63 3.48 9.79
CA ALA A 158 7.81 2.13 10.32
C ALA A 158 7.71 2.07 11.85
N PHE A 159 8.23 3.09 12.54
CA PHE A 159 8.16 3.20 13.99
C PHE A 159 6.72 3.30 14.51
N VAL A 160 5.84 4.00 13.79
CA VAL A 160 4.40 4.05 14.07
C VAL A 160 3.74 2.67 14.02
N ASN A 161 4.17 1.83 13.10
CA ASN A 161 3.66 0.45 13.01
C ASN A 161 4.19 -0.45 14.14
N HIS A 162 5.45 -0.29 14.51
CA HIS A 162 6.09 -1.07 15.59
C HIS A 162 5.52 -0.77 16.98
N ASN A 163 5.12 0.46 17.26
CA ASN A 163 4.68 0.88 18.58
C ASN A 163 3.16 0.81 18.72
N SER A 164 2.66 -0.26 19.37
CA SER A 164 1.22 -0.51 19.58
C SER A 164 0.48 0.66 20.28
N ASN A 165 1.18 1.53 21.02
CA ASN A 165 0.63 2.74 21.61
C ASN A 165 0.29 3.82 20.58
N ILE A 166 0.88 3.77 19.40
CA ILE A 166 0.64 4.70 18.31
C ILE A 166 -0.51 4.21 17.39
N SER A 167 -0.94 2.95 17.51
CA SER A 167 -2.19 2.49 16.90
C SER A 167 -3.41 3.30 17.40
N LYS A 168 -3.30 3.92 18.59
CA LYS A 168 -4.22 4.93 19.09
C LYS A 168 -4.17 6.24 18.26
N LEU A 169 -3.02 6.58 17.65
CA LEU A 169 -2.89 7.71 16.74
C LEU A 169 -3.71 7.51 15.46
N LYS A 170 -3.64 6.33 14.85
CA LYS A 170 -4.51 5.99 13.69
C LYS A 170 -6.00 6.13 14.03
N LYS A 171 -6.42 5.74 15.25
CA LYS A 171 -7.80 5.92 15.70
C LYS A 171 -8.17 7.39 15.95
N VAL A 172 -7.23 8.21 16.42
CA VAL A 172 -7.44 9.64 16.69
C VAL A 172 -7.48 10.43 15.39
N LEU A 173 -6.58 10.17 14.47
CA LEU A 173 -6.56 10.81 13.14
C LEU A 173 -7.82 10.49 12.32
N ASN A 174 -8.35 9.29 12.45
CA ASN A 174 -9.60 8.89 11.78
C ASN A 174 -10.88 9.46 12.45
N HIS A 175 -10.77 10.19 13.58
CA HIS A 175 -11.89 10.69 14.36
C HIS A 175 -11.75 12.18 14.71
N LEU A 176 -11.07 12.99 13.89
CA LEU A 176 -10.93 14.44 14.08
C LEU A 176 -12.27 15.15 13.90
N SER A 177 -13.12 15.05 14.91
CA SER A 177 -14.16 16.03 15.20
C SER A 177 -13.84 16.68 16.54
N GLU A 178 -13.97 17.96 16.59
CA GLU A 178 -13.78 18.94 17.69
C GLU A 178 -13.39 18.40 19.09
N GLY A 179 -12.27 18.84 19.63
CA GLY A 179 -11.77 18.53 20.99
C GLY A 179 -10.61 17.55 21.06
N LYS A 180 -10.24 16.86 19.97
CA LYS A 180 -9.18 15.84 19.93
C LYS A 180 -7.81 16.35 19.46
N LEU A 181 -7.73 17.63 19.10
CA LEU A 181 -6.48 18.27 18.65
C LEU A 181 -5.38 18.20 19.73
N ILE A 182 -5.75 18.42 21.01
CA ILE A 182 -4.82 18.39 22.15
C ILE A 182 -4.24 16.99 22.37
N TYR A 183 -5.06 15.95 22.20
CA TYR A 183 -4.59 14.57 22.30
C TYR A 183 -3.69 14.19 21.10
N GLY A 184 -4.03 14.65 19.91
CA GLY A 184 -3.19 14.53 18.71
C GLY A 184 -1.82 15.21 18.90
N CYS A 185 -1.77 16.40 19.49
CA CYS A 185 -0.53 17.10 19.80
C CYS A 185 0.34 16.34 20.80
N ASN A 186 -0.22 15.71 21.83
CA ASN A 186 0.54 14.91 22.79
C ASN A 186 1.13 13.63 22.17
N VAL A 187 0.43 13.04 21.22
CA VAL A 187 0.94 11.88 20.46
C VAL A 187 2.02 12.33 19.48
N LEU A 188 1.83 13.46 18.80
CA LEU A 188 2.86 14.08 17.97
C LEU A 188 4.12 14.47 18.78
N ALA A 189 3.97 14.92 20.03
CA ALA A 189 5.10 15.17 20.93
C ALA A 189 5.90 13.92 21.29
N THR A 190 5.25 12.76 21.33
CA THR A 190 5.94 11.47 21.56
C THR A 190 6.74 11.07 20.31
N VAL A 191 6.24 11.44 19.15
CA VAL A 191 6.84 11.21 17.84
C VAL A 191 8.13 12.04 17.65
N THR A 192 8.18 13.26 18.16
CA THR A 192 9.40 14.11 18.06
C THR A 192 10.58 13.58 18.87
N LYS A 193 10.39 12.56 19.71
CA LYS A 193 11.45 11.87 20.45
C LYS A 193 12.15 10.79 19.61
N GLN A 194 11.66 10.49 18.41
CA GLN A 194 12.38 9.58 17.53
C GLN A 194 13.70 10.20 17.07
N ASP A 195 14.76 9.41 17.10
CA ASP A 195 16.07 9.80 16.58
C ASP A 195 16.01 9.98 15.07
N THR A 196 16.81 10.90 14.57
CA THR A 196 17.05 11.07 13.15
C THR A 196 18.11 10.10 12.65
N PHE A 197 18.14 9.90 11.35
CA PHE A 197 19.11 9.03 10.71
C PHE A 197 19.66 9.65 9.45
N ILE A 198 20.86 9.19 9.08
CA ILE A 198 21.52 9.61 7.85
C ILE A 198 21.03 8.74 6.70
N VAL A 199 20.63 9.37 5.59
CA VAL A 199 20.17 8.67 4.38
C VAL A 199 20.73 9.30 3.12
N ASP A 200 21.17 8.44 2.20
CA ASP A 200 21.54 8.81 0.84
C ASP A 200 20.45 8.37 -0.13
N ILE A 201 20.04 9.29 -1.00
CA ILE A 201 19.13 9.02 -2.12
C ILE A 201 19.92 9.15 -3.42
N GLU A 202 19.95 8.09 -4.22
CA GLU A 202 20.55 8.12 -5.55
C GLU A 202 19.47 8.04 -6.63
N LYS A 203 19.40 9.04 -7.48
CA LYS A 203 18.48 9.17 -8.60
C LYS A 203 19.23 9.57 -9.85
N ASN A 204 19.15 8.77 -10.92
CA ASN A 204 19.77 9.04 -12.21
C ASN A 204 21.28 9.36 -12.11
N GLY A 205 22.01 8.70 -11.22
CA GLY A 205 23.44 8.92 -10.96
C GLY A 205 23.75 10.13 -10.07
N GLN A 206 22.75 10.93 -9.72
CA GLN A 206 22.91 12.03 -8.78
C GLN A 206 22.62 11.55 -7.37
N LYS A 207 23.49 11.92 -6.41
CA LYS A 207 23.34 11.60 -4.98
C LYS A 207 22.88 12.83 -4.21
N PHE A 208 21.95 12.60 -3.28
CA PHE A 208 21.42 13.56 -2.32
C PHE A 208 21.63 13.00 -0.94
N HIS A 209 22.23 13.76 -0.05
CA HIS A 209 22.59 13.38 1.31
C HIS A 209 21.74 14.15 2.30
N PHE A 210 21.22 13.45 3.31
CA PHE A 210 20.42 14.02 4.39
C PHE A 210 20.95 13.51 5.73
N ASP A 211 21.42 14.42 6.59
CA ASP A 211 21.97 14.09 7.92
C ASP A 211 20.87 13.81 8.96
N ASP A 212 19.74 14.49 8.83
CA ASP A 212 18.68 14.53 9.83
C ASP A 212 17.33 14.02 9.30
N ALA A 213 17.34 12.95 8.50
CA ALA A 213 16.11 12.34 8.03
C ALA A 213 15.31 11.78 9.21
N PHE A 214 14.03 12.11 9.26
CA PHE A 214 13.06 11.61 10.22
C PHE A 214 12.22 10.48 9.62
N MET A 215 11.90 10.60 8.33
CA MET A 215 11.10 9.64 7.58
C MET A 215 11.58 9.58 6.13
N VAL A 216 11.66 8.38 5.58
CA VAL A 216 11.78 8.15 4.14
C VAL A 216 10.67 7.23 3.70
N THR A 217 9.89 7.64 2.72
CA THR A 217 8.79 6.83 2.19
C THR A 217 8.85 6.80 0.67
N THR A 218 8.93 5.59 0.10
CA THR A 218 8.81 5.38 -1.35
C THR A 218 7.42 4.84 -1.65
N THR A 219 6.67 5.54 -2.49
CA THR A 219 5.27 5.25 -2.85
C THR A 219 5.03 5.39 -4.35
N ASN A 220 3.91 4.88 -4.85
CA ASN A 220 3.46 5.07 -6.23
C ASN A 220 2.12 5.81 -6.34
N HIS A 221 1.60 6.31 -5.23
CA HIS A 221 0.34 7.05 -5.18
C HIS A 221 0.32 8.11 -4.05
N PRO A 222 -0.68 9.02 -4.00
CA PRO A 222 -0.67 10.15 -3.07
C PRO A 222 -0.76 9.79 -1.59
N TYR A 223 -1.40 8.66 -1.24
CA TYR A 223 -1.91 8.43 0.11
C TYR A 223 -0.98 7.60 0.99
N LEU A 224 -1.01 7.87 2.29
CA LEU A 224 -0.31 7.14 3.33
C LEU A 224 -1.19 6.99 4.57
N GLY A 225 -1.13 5.81 5.20
CA GLY A 225 -1.65 5.62 6.56
C GLY A 225 -3.16 5.78 6.73
N GLY A 226 -3.97 5.54 5.69
CA GLY A 226 -5.43 5.59 5.74
C GLY A 226 -6.02 6.88 5.17
N GLY A 227 -5.43 7.37 4.08
CA GLY A 227 -5.95 8.49 3.29
C GLY A 227 -5.27 9.83 3.53
N LEU A 228 -4.15 9.88 4.22
CA LEU A 228 -3.37 11.12 4.35
C LEU A 228 -2.68 11.42 3.01
N PRO A 229 -2.89 12.59 2.39
CA PRO A 229 -2.30 12.93 1.10
C PRO A 229 -0.84 13.38 1.25
N LEU A 230 0.06 12.42 1.51
CA LEU A 230 1.49 12.69 1.73
C LEU A 230 2.13 13.41 0.54
N LEU A 231 1.80 12.99 -0.67
CA LEU A 231 2.28 13.63 -1.90
C LEU A 231 1.13 13.78 -2.91
N PRO A 232 0.34 14.87 -2.83
CA PRO A 232 -0.87 15.06 -3.65
C PRO A 232 -0.62 15.00 -5.17
N SER A 233 0.60 15.32 -5.62
CA SER A 233 0.98 15.28 -7.03
C SER A 233 1.28 13.88 -7.58
N ALA A 234 1.46 12.88 -6.71
CA ALA A 234 1.74 11.51 -7.15
C ALA A 234 0.53 10.90 -7.87
N LYS A 235 0.80 10.09 -8.90
CA LYS A 235 -0.23 9.42 -9.71
C LYS A 235 0.10 7.95 -9.88
N ILE A 236 -0.90 7.11 -9.71
CA ILE A 236 -0.81 5.65 -9.75
C ILE A 236 -0.53 5.08 -11.16
N ASP A 237 -0.61 5.92 -12.18
CA ASP A 237 -0.43 5.59 -13.60
C ASP A 237 0.69 6.42 -14.26
N SER A 238 1.55 7.05 -13.46
CA SER A 238 2.63 7.92 -13.94
C SER A 238 3.83 7.17 -14.53
N HIS A 239 3.89 5.85 -14.36
CA HIS A 239 5.05 4.99 -14.63
C HIS A 239 6.30 5.40 -13.85
N LYS A 240 6.11 5.95 -12.65
CA LYS A 240 7.15 6.40 -11.74
C LYS A 240 6.86 5.99 -10.30
N ILE A 241 7.88 6.03 -9.49
CA ILE A 241 7.79 5.98 -8.03
C ILE A 241 8.22 7.31 -7.47
N TYR A 242 7.75 7.60 -6.29
CA TYR A 242 8.01 8.84 -5.57
C TYR A 242 8.67 8.50 -4.24
N THR A 243 9.87 9.06 -4.00
CA THR A 243 10.55 8.91 -2.71
C THR A 243 10.50 10.25 -2.00
N VAL A 244 9.85 10.26 -0.85
CA VAL A 244 9.73 11.43 0.03
C VAL A 244 10.75 11.26 1.15
N VAL A 245 11.52 12.31 1.41
CA VAL A 245 12.40 12.46 2.58
C VAL A 245 11.88 13.62 3.40
N VAL A 246 11.63 13.37 4.67
CA VAL A 246 11.21 14.39 5.62
C VAL A 246 12.29 14.50 6.68
N GLU A 247 12.89 15.69 6.81
CA GLU A 247 13.87 15.99 7.85
C GLU A 247 13.18 16.36 9.17
N LYS A 248 13.93 16.30 10.25
CA LYS A 248 13.42 16.60 11.61
C LYS A 248 12.94 18.04 11.73
N PHE A 249 11.79 18.21 12.37
CA PHE A 249 11.25 19.55 12.68
C PHE A 249 10.95 19.72 14.17
N SER A 250 10.75 20.99 14.58
CA SER A 250 10.14 21.28 15.86
C SER A 250 8.68 20.81 15.91
N LEU A 251 8.19 20.53 17.11
CA LEU A 251 6.79 20.11 17.30
C LEU A 251 5.79 21.10 16.70
N ALA A 252 6.03 22.40 16.89
CA ALA A 252 5.17 23.45 16.33
C ALA A 252 5.13 23.41 14.81
N LYS A 253 6.26 23.17 14.16
CA LYS A 253 6.34 23.02 12.70
C LYS A 253 5.65 21.74 12.23
N LEU A 254 5.82 20.63 12.93
CA LEU A 254 5.14 19.37 12.62
C LEU A 254 3.61 19.53 12.63
N VAL A 255 3.06 20.21 13.65
CA VAL A 255 1.62 20.49 13.72
C VAL A 255 1.18 21.37 12.54
N LYS A 256 1.95 22.42 12.21
CA LYS A 256 1.66 23.28 11.05
C LYS A 256 1.67 22.49 9.74
N LEU A 257 2.68 21.64 9.51
CA LEU A 257 2.78 20.82 8.32
C LEU A 257 1.64 19.81 8.22
N PHE A 258 1.22 19.24 9.35
CA PHE A 258 0.08 18.33 9.40
C PHE A 258 -1.24 19.04 9.05
N ILE A 259 -1.44 20.27 9.54
CA ILE A 259 -2.60 21.11 9.16
C ILE A 259 -2.56 21.41 7.66
N ASN A 260 -1.41 21.81 7.12
CA ASN A 260 -1.25 22.10 5.70
C ASN A 260 -1.48 20.84 4.83
N LEU A 261 -1.04 19.68 5.29
CA LEU A 261 -1.29 18.39 4.63
C LEU A 261 -2.78 18.10 4.49
N LEU A 262 -3.55 18.35 5.56
CA LEU A 262 -5.00 18.10 5.56
C LEU A 262 -5.80 19.16 4.82
N LYS A 263 -5.31 20.41 4.79
CA LYS A 263 -6.05 21.56 4.25
C LYS A 263 -5.91 21.69 2.74
N ASP A 264 -4.71 21.78 2.25
CA ASP A 264 -4.41 22.19 0.87
C ASP A 264 -3.19 21.51 0.24
N GLY A 265 -2.52 20.62 0.97
CA GLY A 265 -1.32 19.94 0.50
C GLY A 265 -0.07 20.82 0.43
N SER A 266 -0.08 22.05 0.94
CA SER A 266 1.04 23.00 0.88
C SER A 266 2.26 22.59 1.73
N HIS A 267 2.14 21.53 2.54
CA HIS A 267 3.27 20.93 3.29
C HIS A 267 4.42 20.50 2.36
N VAL A 268 4.14 20.15 1.11
CA VAL A 268 5.17 19.75 0.13
C VAL A 268 6.12 20.88 -0.27
N ASN A 269 5.77 22.13 0.02
CA ASN A 269 6.57 23.32 -0.26
C ASN A 269 7.52 23.68 0.90
N ASP A 270 7.51 22.90 1.99
CA ASP A 270 8.41 23.15 3.11
C ASP A 270 9.85 22.75 2.79
N SER A 271 10.81 23.53 3.29
CA SER A 271 12.25 23.30 3.03
C SER A 271 12.81 22.01 3.62
N GLN A 272 12.10 21.36 4.55
CA GLN A 272 12.46 20.08 5.16
C GLN A 272 11.64 18.91 4.59
N PHE A 273 10.83 19.16 3.57
CA PHE A 273 10.07 18.15 2.84
C PHE A 273 10.64 18.04 1.43
N HIS A 274 11.28 16.91 1.13
CA HIS A 274 11.91 16.67 -0.16
C HIS A 274 11.22 15.50 -0.85
N TYR A 275 11.07 15.55 -2.18
CA TYR A 275 10.58 14.40 -2.93
C TYR A 275 11.29 14.22 -4.26
N PHE A 276 11.40 12.98 -4.66
CA PHE A 276 12.09 12.55 -5.86
C PHE A 276 11.15 11.68 -6.69
N GLU A 277 10.90 12.09 -7.92
CA GLU A 277 10.12 11.35 -8.90
C GLU A 277 11.07 10.67 -9.88
N ALA A 278 11.00 9.33 -9.99
CA ALA A 278 11.90 8.57 -10.84
C ALA A 278 11.32 7.19 -11.22
N ASN A 279 11.88 6.58 -12.26
CA ASN A 279 11.60 5.17 -12.58
C ASN A 279 12.40 4.21 -11.69
N LYS A 280 13.55 4.69 -11.18
CA LYS A 280 14.44 3.96 -10.28
C LYS A 280 15.07 4.93 -9.29
N VAL A 281 15.18 4.48 -8.04
CA VAL A 281 15.85 5.20 -6.96
C VAL A 281 16.54 4.20 -6.04
N THR A 282 17.73 4.57 -5.54
CA THR A 282 18.40 3.81 -4.48
C THR A 282 18.32 4.61 -3.18
N VAL A 283 17.95 3.94 -2.10
CA VAL A 283 17.91 4.51 -0.74
C VAL A 283 18.90 3.73 0.12
N THR A 284 19.84 4.43 0.74
CA THR A 284 20.86 3.82 1.60
C THR A 284 20.86 4.48 2.97
N THR A 285 20.70 3.70 4.05
CA THR A 285 20.83 4.17 5.44
C THR A 285 22.16 3.77 6.03
N ILE A 286 22.77 4.64 6.82
CA ILE A 286 24.08 4.36 7.46
C ILE A 286 23.89 3.53 8.74
N LYS A 287 22.79 3.73 9.46
CA LYS A 287 22.46 3.02 10.70
C LYS A 287 21.29 2.07 10.52
N LYS A 288 21.13 1.15 11.47
CA LYS A 288 19.97 0.25 11.52
C LYS A 288 18.71 1.04 11.83
N GLU A 289 17.72 0.97 10.94
CA GLU A 289 16.45 1.64 11.06
C GLU A 289 15.28 0.66 11.00
N TYR A 290 14.11 1.10 11.51
CA TYR A 290 12.87 0.40 11.30
C TYR A 290 12.38 0.63 9.87
N ALA A 291 11.82 -0.41 9.26
CA ALA A 291 11.18 -0.29 7.96
C ALA A 291 9.85 -1.05 7.92
N GLN A 292 9.02 -0.69 6.97
CA GLN A 292 7.74 -1.34 6.70
C GLN A 292 7.47 -1.39 5.20
N VAL A 293 6.67 -2.36 4.75
CA VAL A 293 6.12 -2.44 3.39
C VAL A 293 4.62 -2.71 3.48
N ASP A 294 3.82 -1.83 2.88
CA ASP A 294 2.35 -1.88 2.91
C ASP A 294 1.74 -2.15 4.31
N GLY A 295 2.41 -1.64 5.36
CA GLY A 295 2.01 -1.80 6.75
C GLY A 295 2.61 -3.00 7.49
N GLU A 296 3.35 -3.88 6.81
CA GLU A 296 4.04 -5.02 7.41
C GLU A 296 5.46 -4.64 7.81
N GLU A 297 5.84 -4.96 9.06
CA GLU A 297 7.15 -4.61 9.61
C GLU A 297 8.27 -5.42 8.98
N ILE A 298 9.37 -4.73 8.66
CA ILE A 298 10.64 -5.33 8.27
C ILE A 298 11.62 -5.20 9.44
N LYS A 299 12.34 -6.29 9.73
CA LYS A 299 13.36 -6.28 10.78
C LYS A 299 14.33 -5.13 10.62
N ARG A 300 14.63 -4.46 11.74
CA ARG A 300 15.57 -3.34 11.82
C ARG A 300 16.93 -3.71 11.22
N ASN A 301 17.36 -2.95 10.22
CA ASN A 301 18.60 -3.22 9.48
C ASN A 301 19.22 -1.92 8.94
N ASN A 302 20.48 -2.00 8.51
CA ASN A 302 21.03 -1.01 7.58
C ASN A 302 20.45 -1.33 6.20
N PHE A 303 19.84 -0.34 5.58
CA PHE A 303 19.19 -0.54 4.31
C PHE A 303 20.03 -0.01 3.16
N ASN A 304 20.21 -0.86 2.15
CA ASN A 304 20.58 -0.49 0.80
C ASN A 304 19.49 -1.10 -0.09
N ILE A 305 18.61 -0.26 -0.62
CA ILE A 305 17.41 -0.71 -1.31
C ILE A 305 17.35 -0.05 -2.69
N LYS A 306 17.22 -0.86 -3.72
CA LYS A 306 16.95 -0.36 -5.08
C LYS A 306 15.46 -0.48 -5.37
N PHE A 307 14.80 0.65 -5.50
CA PHE A 307 13.40 0.75 -5.88
C PHE A 307 13.25 0.94 -7.38
N SER A 308 12.16 0.46 -7.94
CA SER A 308 11.75 0.76 -9.32
C SER A 308 10.24 0.63 -9.49
N VAL A 309 9.71 1.29 -10.53
CA VAL A 309 8.32 1.09 -10.92
C VAL A 309 8.13 -0.28 -11.58
N SER A 310 7.02 -0.90 -11.31
CA SER A 310 6.48 -2.08 -11.97
C SER A 310 4.99 -1.87 -12.21
N SER A 311 4.28 -2.89 -12.68
CA SER A 311 2.84 -2.79 -12.90
C SER A 311 2.18 -4.15 -12.82
N PHE A 312 0.89 -4.19 -12.57
CA PHE A 312 0.05 -5.38 -12.62
C PHE A 312 -1.27 -5.07 -13.33
N ASN A 313 -2.02 -6.11 -13.67
CA ASN A 313 -3.29 -5.96 -14.35
C ASN A 313 -4.43 -5.99 -13.32
N LEU A 314 -5.25 -4.95 -13.32
CA LEU A 314 -6.38 -4.78 -12.42
C LEU A 314 -7.68 -4.71 -13.23
N LEU A 315 -8.70 -5.42 -12.77
CA LEU A 315 -10.07 -5.34 -13.26
C LEU A 315 -10.85 -4.37 -12.37
N ARG A 316 -11.32 -3.26 -12.95
CA ARG A 316 -12.05 -2.21 -12.22
C ARG A 316 -13.10 -1.54 -13.10
#